data_6cf7b9f5e49566f28c82f32f97d65ebb
#
_entry.id   6cf7b9f5e49566f28c82f32f97d65ebb
#
_cell.length_a   1.000
_cell.length_b   1.000
_cell.length_c   1.000
_cell.angle_alpha   90.00
_cell.angle_beta   90.00
_cell.angle_gamma   90.00
#
_symmetry.space_group_name_H-M   'P 1'
#
loop_
_entity.id
_entity.type
_entity.pdbx_description
1 polymer ?
#
loop_
_entity_poly.entity_id
_entity_poly.type
_entity_poly.pdbx_seq_one_letter_code
_entity_poly.pdbx_strand_id
1 'polypeptide(L)'
;MGWLIDWACVLGWVALTAAVGVPLYLTHVIERANIVALNLVGALVVVVPVVLVLAWFESCPRAATPGKRVMKLVVRARENPPSLVVAIARNTLKIGVPWLIGHAAVFAIVATSGAASIPVGVGALTATAYLLPLVWVVSLFVGGGRTPYDWACGTKVLRRPAEQRHQRVR
;
A
#
# COMPACT_ATOMS: atom_id res chain seq x y z
N MET A 1 -14.26 8.54 2.70
CA MET A 1 -14.67 7.48 3.64
C MET A 1 -14.26 6.07 3.22
N GLY A 2 -14.43 5.63 1.96
CA GLY A 2 -14.01 4.27 1.55
C GLY A 2 -12.53 3.94 1.77
N TRP A 3 -11.66 4.91 1.59
CA TRP A 3 -10.24 4.79 1.90
C TRP A 3 -9.97 4.46 3.38
N LEU A 4 -10.75 5.03 4.31
CA LEU A 4 -10.62 4.74 5.74
C LEU A 4 -10.93 3.27 6.06
N ILE A 5 -11.89 2.66 5.37
CA ILE A 5 -12.25 1.24 5.57
C ILE A 5 -11.09 0.34 5.11
N ASP A 6 -10.52 0.62 3.94
CA ASP A 6 -9.38 -0.16 3.43
C ASP A 6 -8.16 -0.01 4.37
N TRP A 7 -7.90 1.22 4.87
CA TRP A 7 -6.85 1.46 5.86
C TRP A 7 -7.11 0.81 7.21
N ALA A 8 -8.35 0.78 7.69
CA ALA A 8 -8.69 0.07 8.92
C ALA A 8 -8.37 -1.43 8.83
N CYS A 9 -8.65 -2.05 7.68
CA CYS A 9 -8.28 -3.45 7.43
C CYS A 9 -6.74 -3.64 7.42
N VAL A 10 -6.01 -2.73 6.78
CA VAL A 10 -4.54 -2.77 6.75
C VAL A 10 -3.96 -2.58 8.15
N LEU A 11 -4.45 -1.58 8.90
CA LEU A 11 -4.00 -1.32 10.27
C LEU A 11 -4.33 -2.49 11.22
N GLY A 12 -5.47 -3.15 11.05
CA GLY A 12 -5.81 -4.36 11.78
C GLY A 12 -4.79 -5.47 11.55
N TRP A 13 -4.36 -5.68 10.30
CA TRP A 13 -3.29 -6.64 9.98
C TRP A 13 -1.95 -6.23 10.59
N VAL A 14 -1.57 -4.95 10.47
CA VAL A 14 -0.34 -4.41 11.08
C VAL A 14 -0.35 -4.60 12.60
N ALA A 15 -1.47 -4.30 13.26
CA ALA A 15 -1.61 -4.47 14.70
C ALA A 15 -1.47 -5.96 15.12
N LEU A 16 -2.08 -6.87 14.36
CA LEU A 16 -1.98 -8.30 14.60
C LEU A 16 -0.53 -8.79 14.46
N THR A 17 0.16 -8.40 13.40
CA THR A 17 1.56 -8.77 13.17
C THR A 17 2.49 -8.15 14.21
N ALA A 18 2.24 -6.91 14.65
CA ALA A 18 2.97 -6.25 15.72
C ALA A 18 2.74 -6.93 17.08
N ALA A 19 1.50 -7.35 17.38
CA ALA A 19 1.18 -8.05 18.62
C ALA A 19 1.96 -9.37 18.79
N VAL A 20 2.35 -10.00 17.70
CA VAL A 20 3.21 -11.21 17.70
C VAL A 20 4.70 -10.82 17.61
N GLY A 21 5.04 -9.93 16.68
CA GLY A 21 6.43 -9.60 16.38
C GLY A 21 7.13 -8.83 17.50
N VAL A 22 6.44 -7.91 18.18
CA VAL A 22 7.04 -7.10 19.26
C VAL A 22 7.44 -7.96 20.45
N PRO A 23 6.61 -8.86 21.00
CA PRO A 23 7.04 -9.78 22.07
C PRO A 23 8.23 -10.65 21.66
N LEU A 24 8.21 -11.23 20.45
CA LEU A 24 9.32 -12.06 19.95
C LEU A 24 10.63 -11.28 19.84
N TYR A 25 10.56 -10.00 19.49
CA TYR A 25 11.71 -9.11 19.46
C TYR A 25 12.21 -8.78 20.88
N LEU A 26 11.29 -8.45 21.80
CA LEU A 26 11.64 -8.11 23.20
C LEU A 26 12.18 -9.30 23.99
N THR A 27 11.74 -10.51 23.69
CA THR A 27 12.23 -11.75 24.31
C THR A 27 13.52 -12.29 23.68
N HIS A 28 14.11 -11.55 22.73
CA HIS A 28 15.32 -11.94 21.99
C HIS A 28 15.21 -13.27 21.24
N VAL A 29 13.99 -13.79 21.03
CA VAL A 29 13.76 -14.96 20.16
C VAL A 29 14.11 -14.63 18.71
N ILE A 30 13.85 -13.39 18.29
CA ILE A 30 14.35 -12.83 17.03
C ILE A 30 15.62 -12.08 17.40
N GLU A 31 16.78 -12.67 17.08
CA GLU A 31 18.05 -11.97 17.22
C GLU A 31 18.03 -10.66 16.45
N ARG A 32 18.85 -9.69 16.89
CA ARG A 32 19.02 -8.40 16.18
C ARG A 32 19.62 -8.66 14.81
N ALA A 33 18.78 -9.18 13.91
CA ALA A 33 19.14 -9.43 12.53
C ALA A 33 19.58 -8.12 11.86
N ASN A 34 20.37 -8.25 10.82
CA ASN A 34 20.74 -7.13 9.95
C ASN A 34 19.45 -6.36 9.54
N ILE A 35 19.54 -5.02 9.53
CA ILE A 35 18.46 -4.10 9.13
C ILE A 35 17.79 -4.52 7.83
N VAL A 36 18.57 -5.01 6.85
CA VAL A 36 18.05 -5.51 5.58
C VAL A 36 17.17 -6.74 5.78
N ALA A 37 17.57 -7.67 6.63
CA ALA A 37 16.80 -8.87 6.94
C ALA A 37 15.48 -8.51 7.67
N LEU A 38 15.52 -7.60 8.63
CA LEU A 38 14.32 -7.11 9.32
C LEU A 38 13.35 -6.42 8.37
N ASN A 39 13.86 -5.61 7.44
CA ASN A 39 13.05 -4.95 6.42
C ASN A 39 12.43 -5.97 5.45
N LEU A 40 13.17 -6.99 5.06
CA LEU A 40 12.69 -8.06 4.20
C LEU A 40 11.60 -8.89 4.89
N VAL A 41 11.80 -9.30 6.14
CA VAL A 41 10.80 -10.02 6.94
C VAL A 41 9.53 -9.17 7.10
N GLY A 42 9.67 -7.89 7.45
CA GLY A 42 8.54 -6.98 7.53
C GLY A 42 7.79 -6.83 6.20
N ALA A 43 8.53 -6.74 5.08
CA ALA A 43 7.93 -6.72 3.75
C ALA A 43 7.14 -7.99 3.46
N LEU A 44 7.71 -9.16 3.72
CA LEU A 44 7.06 -10.46 3.47
C LEU A 44 5.85 -10.68 4.36
N VAL A 45 5.91 -10.30 5.63
CA VAL A 45 4.83 -10.55 6.60
C VAL A 45 3.74 -9.49 6.53
N VAL A 46 4.09 -8.23 6.30
CA VAL A 46 3.11 -7.12 6.32
C VAL A 46 2.68 -6.73 4.91
N VAL A 47 3.63 -6.41 4.03
CA VAL A 47 3.31 -5.78 2.74
C VAL A 47 2.77 -6.78 1.74
N VAL A 48 3.44 -7.94 1.59
CA VAL A 48 3.06 -8.93 0.59
C VAL A 48 1.63 -9.41 0.78
N PRO A 49 1.16 -9.82 1.99
CA PRO A 49 -0.23 -10.20 2.19
C PRO A 49 -1.22 -9.08 1.87
N VAL A 50 -0.93 -7.84 2.28
CA VAL A 50 -1.79 -6.69 2.00
C VAL A 50 -1.88 -6.43 0.50
N VAL A 51 -0.75 -6.43 -0.22
CA VAL A 51 -0.72 -6.23 -1.67
C VAL A 51 -1.51 -7.32 -2.39
N LEU A 52 -1.31 -8.60 -2.01
CA LEU A 52 -1.99 -9.73 -2.63
C LEU A 52 -3.50 -9.70 -2.38
N VAL A 53 -3.94 -9.44 -1.16
CA VAL A 53 -5.37 -9.36 -0.81
C VAL A 53 -6.04 -8.22 -1.56
N LEU A 54 -5.44 -7.04 -1.60
CA LEU A 54 -6.00 -5.91 -2.32
C LEU A 54 -6.01 -6.14 -3.83
N ALA A 55 -4.94 -6.74 -4.38
CA ALA A 55 -4.86 -7.10 -5.79
C ALA A 55 -5.93 -8.13 -6.17
N TRP A 56 -6.14 -9.13 -5.33
CA TRP A 56 -7.21 -10.12 -5.53
C TRP A 56 -8.59 -9.47 -5.56
N PHE A 57 -8.91 -8.57 -4.61
CA PHE A 57 -10.18 -7.84 -4.63
C PHE A 57 -10.36 -6.98 -5.88
N GLU A 58 -9.30 -6.37 -6.39
CA GLU A 58 -9.36 -5.50 -7.56
C GLU A 58 -9.40 -6.29 -8.88
N SER A 59 -8.86 -7.51 -8.92
CA SER A 59 -8.90 -8.40 -10.11
C SER A 59 -10.19 -9.23 -10.22
N CYS A 60 -10.96 -9.37 -9.14
CA CYS A 60 -12.25 -10.06 -9.17
C CYS A 60 -13.29 -9.31 -10.04
N PRO A 61 -14.40 -9.96 -10.47
CA PRO A 61 -15.45 -9.33 -11.27
C PRO A 61 -16.03 -8.05 -10.67
N ARG A 62 -15.98 -7.92 -9.32
CA ARG A 62 -16.40 -6.70 -8.62
C ARG A 62 -15.40 -5.55 -8.75
N ALA A 63 -14.14 -5.84 -9.09
CA ALA A 63 -13.04 -4.89 -9.30
C ALA A 63 -12.93 -3.78 -8.22
N ALA A 64 -13.16 -4.14 -6.96
CA ALA A 64 -13.22 -3.18 -5.87
C ALA A 64 -12.89 -3.80 -4.51
N THR A 65 -12.03 -3.13 -3.75
CA THR A 65 -11.77 -3.39 -2.33
C THR A 65 -13.03 -3.11 -1.49
N PRO A 66 -13.11 -3.60 -0.24
CA PRO A 66 -14.25 -3.34 0.64
C PRO A 66 -14.62 -1.85 0.73
N GLY A 67 -13.64 -0.98 0.96
CA GLY A 67 -13.85 0.46 1.04
C GLY A 67 -14.33 1.08 -0.28
N LYS A 68 -13.80 0.63 -1.42
CA LYS A 68 -14.27 1.07 -2.73
C LYS A 68 -15.70 0.62 -3.01
N ARG A 69 -16.10 -0.58 -2.53
CA ARG A 69 -17.48 -1.08 -2.68
C ARG A 69 -18.48 -0.18 -1.97
N VAL A 70 -18.18 0.24 -0.74
CA VAL A 70 -19.02 1.17 0.03
C VAL A 70 -19.18 2.50 -0.72
N MET A 71 -18.11 2.99 -1.36
CA MET A 71 -18.13 4.23 -2.14
C MET A 71 -18.65 4.06 -3.58
N LYS A 72 -19.09 2.86 -3.96
CA LYS A 72 -19.52 2.52 -5.34
C LYS A 72 -18.44 2.82 -6.38
N LEU A 73 -17.17 2.60 -6.02
CA LEU A 73 -16.02 2.77 -6.90
C LEU A 73 -15.55 1.42 -7.42
N VAL A 74 -15.02 1.41 -8.64
CA VAL A 74 -14.42 0.22 -9.28
C VAL A 74 -13.11 0.60 -9.94
N VAL A 75 -12.17 -0.36 -9.97
CA VAL A 75 -10.91 -0.23 -10.72
C VAL A 75 -11.10 -0.84 -12.09
N ARG A 76 -10.69 -0.15 -13.14
CA ARG A 76 -10.76 -0.65 -14.52
C ARG A 76 -9.41 -0.48 -15.21
N ALA A 77 -9.03 -1.51 -15.96
CA ALA A 77 -7.99 -1.47 -16.98
C ALA A 77 -8.70 -1.48 -18.33
N ARG A 78 -8.72 -0.33 -19.01
CA ARG A 78 -9.64 -0.08 -20.14
C ARG A 78 -11.10 -0.25 -19.67
N GLU A 79 -11.85 -1.25 -20.17
CA GLU A 79 -13.25 -1.50 -19.81
C GLU A 79 -13.45 -2.67 -18.83
N ASN A 80 -12.41 -3.49 -18.64
CA ASN A 80 -12.46 -4.71 -17.83
C ASN A 80 -11.84 -4.52 -16.44
N PRO A 81 -12.12 -5.41 -15.47
CA PRO A 81 -11.31 -5.53 -14.28
C PRO A 81 -9.83 -5.72 -14.64
N PRO A 82 -8.87 -5.15 -13.89
CA PRO A 82 -7.46 -5.42 -14.13
C PRO A 82 -7.15 -6.90 -13.93
N SER A 83 -6.21 -7.44 -14.73
CA SER A 83 -5.68 -8.76 -14.43
C SER A 83 -5.00 -8.79 -13.06
N LEU A 84 -4.86 -9.97 -12.46
CA LEU A 84 -4.20 -10.11 -11.15
C LEU A 84 -2.78 -9.52 -11.16
N VAL A 85 -2.03 -9.73 -12.24
CA VAL A 85 -0.67 -9.19 -12.39
C VAL A 85 -0.68 -7.66 -12.38
N VAL A 86 -1.58 -7.04 -13.14
CA VAL A 86 -1.74 -5.58 -13.18
C VAL A 86 -2.17 -5.04 -11.82
N ALA A 87 -3.08 -5.74 -11.14
CA ALA A 87 -3.53 -5.37 -9.81
C ALA A 87 -2.41 -5.49 -8.75
N ILE A 88 -1.56 -6.55 -8.84
CA ILE A 88 -0.37 -6.69 -7.99
C ILE A 88 0.60 -5.53 -8.25
N ALA A 89 0.99 -5.28 -9.50
CA ALA A 89 1.89 -4.19 -9.84
C ALA A 89 1.36 -2.83 -9.33
N ARG A 90 0.08 -2.57 -9.52
CA ARG A 90 -0.60 -1.38 -9.04
C ARG A 90 -0.53 -1.21 -7.51
N ASN A 91 -0.85 -2.26 -6.76
CA ASN A 91 -0.85 -2.21 -5.30
C ASN A 91 0.58 -2.24 -4.73
N THR A 92 1.54 -2.86 -5.41
CA THR A 92 2.97 -2.75 -5.07
C THR A 92 3.45 -1.31 -5.20
N LEU A 93 3.18 -0.64 -6.31
CA LEU A 93 3.52 0.77 -6.49
C LEU A 93 2.80 1.68 -5.49
N LYS A 94 1.53 1.40 -5.20
CA LYS A 94 0.69 2.20 -4.30
C LYS A 94 1.08 2.07 -2.84
N ILE A 95 1.39 0.86 -2.37
CA ILE A 95 1.59 0.53 -0.95
C ILE A 95 3.00 0.01 -0.72
N GLY A 96 3.43 -0.97 -1.51
CA GLY A 96 4.70 -1.66 -1.30
C GLY A 96 5.90 -0.72 -1.39
N VAL A 97 5.99 0.06 -2.45
CA VAL A 97 7.12 0.98 -2.65
C VAL A 97 7.21 2.05 -1.56
N PRO A 98 6.14 2.79 -1.20
CA PRO A 98 6.21 3.76 -0.10
C PRO A 98 6.54 3.12 1.24
N TRP A 99 5.99 1.93 1.50
CA TRP A 99 6.26 1.22 2.73
C TRP A 99 7.74 0.84 2.84
N LEU A 100 8.33 0.25 1.79
CA LEU A 100 9.74 -0.12 1.75
C LEU A 100 10.66 1.09 1.95
N ILE A 101 10.37 2.20 1.27
CA ILE A 101 11.13 3.45 1.40
C ILE A 101 10.98 4.01 2.82
N GLY A 102 9.76 4.03 3.37
CA GLY A 102 9.48 4.52 4.72
C GLY A 102 10.19 3.70 5.79
N HIS A 103 10.13 2.37 5.70
CA HIS A 103 10.85 1.47 6.60
C HIS A 103 12.35 1.63 6.50
N ALA A 104 12.90 1.70 5.29
CA ALA A 104 14.33 1.94 5.09
C ALA A 104 14.76 3.28 5.71
N ALA A 105 13.94 4.33 5.60
CA ALA A 105 14.19 5.63 6.23
C ALA A 105 14.21 5.54 7.77
N VAL A 106 13.24 4.85 8.37
CA VAL A 106 13.17 4.63 9.83
C VAL A 106 14.43 3.89 10.31
N PHE A 107 14.80 2.80 9.66
CA PHE A 107 16.00 2.05 10.04
C PHE A 107 17.27 2.88 9.87
N ALA A 108 17.38 3.68 8.80
CA ALA A 108 18.53 4.55 8.59
C ALA A 108 18.63 5.64 9.67
N ILE A 109 17.51 6.23 10.08
CA ILE A 109 17.45 7.20 11.19
C ILE A 109 17.89 6.54 12.51
N VAL A 110 17.36 5.36 12.82
CA VAL A 110 17.73 4.61 14.05
C VAL A 110 19.20 4.25 14.04
N ALA A 111 19.73 3.78 12.90
CA ALA A 111 21.16 3.42 12.78
C ALA A 111 22.10 4.62 12.92
N THR A 112 21.63 5.83 12.61
CA THR A 112 22.40 7.07 12.74
C THR A 112 22.06 7.87 13.99
N SER A 113 21.21 7.33 14.87
CA SER A 113 20.89 7.95 16.16
C SER A 113 22.15 8.03 17.04
N GLY A 114 22.50 9.25 17.43
CA GLY A 114 23.76 9.54 18.15
C GLY A 114 24.90 10.08 17.27
N ALA A 115 24.75 10.13 15.96
CA ALA A 115 25.69 10.83 15.09
C ALA A 115 25.59 12.37 15.27
N ALA A 116 26.73 13.08 15.18
CA ALA A 116 26.77 14.52 15.32
C ALA A 116 26.00 15.29 14.21
N SER A 117 25.76 14.63 13.07
CA SER A 117 24.97 15.16 11.96
C SER A 117 24.25 14.04 11.23
N ILE A 118 23.08 14.37 10.66
CA ILE A 118 22.32 13.43 9.83
C ILE A 118 23.00 13.31 8.46
N PRO A 119 23.42 12.12 8.02
CA PRO A 119 23.99 11.93 6.69
C PRO A 119 23.01 12.37 5.60
N VAL A 120 23.51 13.02 4.55
CA VAL A 120 22.69 13.52 3.43
C VAL A 120 21.81 12.43 2.81
N GLY A 121 22.35 11.21 2.70
CA GLY A 121 21.59 10.06 2.19
C GLY A 121 20.37 9.70 3.04
N VAL A 122 20.46 9.79 4.37
CA VAL A 122 19.34 9.55 5.29
C VAL A 122 18.30 10.66 5.14
N GLY A 123 18.74 11.90 5.03
CA GLY A 123 17.85 13.04 4.76
C GLY A 123 17.10 12.89 3.43
N ALA A 124 17.79 12.52 2.36
CA ALA A 124 17.20 12.29 1.04
C ALA A 124 16.20 11.14 1.05
N LEU A 125 16.53 10.02 1.70
CA LEU A 125 15.64 8.88 1.85
C LEU A 125 14.38 9.24 2.63
N THR A 126 14.54 9.97 3.72
CA THR A 126 13.43 10.46 4.55
C THR A 126 12.53 11.41 3.76
N ALA A 127 13.11 12.37 3.05
CA ALA A 127 12.37 13.29 2.19
C ALA A 127 11.55 12.50 1.13
N THR A 128 12.16 11.50 0.49
CA THR A 128 11.46 10.65 -0.49
C THR A 128 10.30 9.88 0.14
N ALA A 129 10.48 9.36 1.36
CA ALA A 129 9.43 8.65 2.09
C ALA A 129 8.18 9.50 2.34
N TYR A 130 8.33 10.80 2.57
CA TYR A 130 7.20 11.72 2.75
C TYR A 130 6.67 12.29 1.44
N LEU A 131 7.55 12.65 0.51
CA LEU A 131 7.16 13.29 -0.75
C LEU A 131 6.40 12.34 -1.67
N LEU A 132 6.78 11.06 -1.72
CA LEU A 132 6.15 10.09 -2.60
C LEU A 132 4.65 9.90 -2.31
N PRO A 133 4.20 9.63 -1.07
CA PRO A 133 2.78 9.58 -0.75
C PRO A 133 2.06 10.92 -0.98
N LEU A 134 2.73 12.04 -0.72
CA LEU A 134 2.19 13.37 -0.95
C LEU A 134 1.89 13.60 -2.44
N VAL A 135 2.83 13.27 -3.33
CA VAL A 135 2.64 13.33 -4.79
C VAL A 135 1.42 12.50 -5.21
N TRP A 136 1.23 11.34 -4.61
CA TRP A 136 0.06 10.50 -4.92
C TRP A 136 -1.25 11.11 -4.44
N VAL A 137 -1.27 11.72 -3.26
CA VAL A 137 -2.46 12.44 -2.78
C VAL A 137 -2.75 13.65 -3.66
N VAL A 138 -1.74 14.46 -3.97
CA VAL A 138 -1.90 15.65 -4.82
C VAL A 138 -2.38 15.26 -6.21
N SER A 139 -1.88 14.18 -6.79
CA SER A 139 -2.29 13.70 -8.12
C SER A 139 -3.78 13.35 -8.23
N LEU A 140 -4.47 13.08 -7.12
CA LEU A 140 -5.92 12.88 -7.10
C LEU A 140 -6.71 14.15 -7.44
N PHE A 141 -6.13 15.31 -7.19
CA PHE A 141 -6.75 16.63 -7.43
C PHE A 141 -6.31 17.26 -8.74
N VAL A 142 -5.27 16.71 -9.37
CA VAL A 142 -4.69 17.21 -10.63
C VAL A 142 -4.82 16.13 -11.70
N GLY A 143 -4.97 16.50 -12.97
CA GLY A 143 -4.90 15.55 -14.08
C GLY A 143 -6.04 14.54 -14.19
N GLY A 144 -7.25 14.89 -13.76
CA GLY A 144 -8.43 14.01 -13.90
C GLY A 144 -8.52 12.89 -12.87
N GLY A 145 -7.82 13.03 -11.72
CA GLY A 145 -7.93 12.08 -10.59
C GLY A 145 -7.22 10.75 -10.81
N ARG A 146 -6.29 10.66 -11.76
CA ARG A 146 -5.42 9.49 -11.96
C ARG A 146 -4.12 9.66 -11.22
N THR A 147 -3.80 8.69 -10.41
CA THR A 147 -2.51 8.66 -9.68
C THR A 147 -1.37 8.13 -10.56
N PRO A 148 -0.09 8.42 -10.24
CA PRO A 148 1.06 7.92 -11.00
C PRO A 148 1.07 6.39 -11.14
N TYR A 149 0.70 5.65 -10.09
CA TYR A 149 0.60 4.19 -10.17
C TYR A 149 -0.57 3.72 -11.06
N ASP A 150 -1.66 4.49 -11.17
CA ASP A 150 -2.75 4.21 -12.12
C ASP A 150 -2.29 4.44 -13.57
N TRP A 151 -1.47 5.46 -13.78
CA TRP A 151 -0.86 5.72 -15.08
C TRP A 151 0.09 4.58 -15.49
N ALA A 152 1.01 4.22 -14.60
CA ALA A 152 1.99 3.16 -14.84
C ALA A 152 1.34 1.80 -15.16
N CYS A 153 0.20 1.51 -14.53
CA CYS A 153 -0.52 0.24 -14.69
C CYS A 153 -1.67 0.30 -15.73
N GLY A 154 -1.88 1.42 -16.41
CA GLY A 154 -2.97 1.59 -17.37
C GLY A 154 -4.36 1.45 -16.75
N THR A 155 -4.51 1.77 -15.46
CA THR A 155 -5.77 1.65 -14.71
C THR A 155 -6.42 3.00 -14.46
N LYS A 156 -7.69 2.97 -14.07
CA LYS A 156 -8.45 4.13 -13.60
C LYS A 156 -9.50 3.71 -12.58
N VAL A 157 -9.81 4.61 -11.65
CA VAL A 157 -10.91 4.42 -10.69
C VAL A 157 -12.12 5.16 -11.19
N LEU A 158 -13.25 4.45 -11.29
CA LEU A 158 -14.51 4.98 -11.81
C LEU A 158 -15.64 4.77 -10.81
N ARG A 159 -16.67 5.59 -10.87
CA ARG A 159 -17.95 5.28 -10.22
C ARG A 159 -18.65 4.16 -10.96
N ARG A 160 -19.20 3.20 -10.22
CA ARG A 160 -20.01 2.13 -10.82
C ARG A 160 -21.29 2.75 -11.43
N PRO A 161 -21.60 2.49 -12.71
CA PRO A 161 -22.86 2.93 -13.31
C PRO A 161 -24.06 2.37 -12.54
N ALA A 162 -25.12 3.15 -12.43
CA ALA A 162 -26.34 2.76 -11.71
C ALA A 162 -27.07 1.56 -12.35
N GLU A 163 -26.85 1.33 -13.62
CA GLU A 163 -27.58 0.38 -14.48
C GLU A 163 -27.32 -1.11 -14.20
N GLN A 164 -26.20 -1.47 -13.55
CA GLN A 164 -25.91 -2.88 -13.21
C GLN A 164 -26.71 -3.42 -12.01
N ARG A 165 -27.65 -2.65 -11.49
CA ARG A 165 -28.48 -3.04 -10.34
C ARG A 165 -29.61 -3.97 -10.72
N HIS A 166 -30.14 -3.89 -11.94
CA HIS A 166 -31.34 -4.63 -12.37
C HIS A 166 -31.09 -6.03 -12.94
N GLN A 167 -29.85 -6.36 -13.33
CA GLN A 167 -29.56 -7.67 -13.92
C GLN A 167 -29.28 -8.78 -12.89
N ARG A 168 -29.24 -8.51 -11.58
CA ARG A 168 -29.04 -9.52 -10.53
C ARG A 168 -30.29 -10.00 -9.81
N VAL A 169 -31.46 -9.57 -10.22
CA VAL A 169 -32.76 -9.95 -9.62
C VAL A 169 -33.61 -10.81 -10.59
N ARG A 170 -32.99 -11.32 -11.65
CA ARG A 170 -33.62 -12.33 -12.52
C ARG A 170 -32.86 -13.64 -12.46
#